data_467ec5bd9ffef89f482d35fce2d75a23
#
_entry.id   467ec5bd9ffef89f482d35fce2d75a23
#
_cell.length_a   1.000
_cell.length_b   1.000
_cell.length_c   1.000
_cell.angle_alpha   90.00
_cell.angle_beta   90.00
_cell.angle_gamma   90.00
#
_symmetry.space_group_name_H-M   'P 1'
#
loop_
_entity.id
_entity.type
_entity.pdbx_description
1 polymer ?
#
loop_
_entity_poly.entity_id
_entity_poly.type
_entity_poly.pdbx_seq_one_letter_code
_entity_poly.pdbx_strand_id
1 'polypeptide(L)'
;MIRRPPRSTPLYSSAASDVYKRQTPLFLDFVSAGFPSPATDYLENKLDLNEYLVKHPAATFIVKASGPSMIEAGILSGDLLIVDRSVTPKNDNIVIASVFGDLTVKKLRKKGSSLFLASANNEYPSIEVKEEMECFIWGVVTYVIHKAITK
;
A
#
# COMPACT_ATOMS: atom_id res chain seq x y z
N MET A 1 33.68 -18.67 -29.41
CA MET A 1 33.11 -18.59 -29.22
C MET A 1 32.11 -18.50 -28.99
N ILE A 2 31.64 -18.29 -28.84
CA ILE A 2 30.81 -18.06 -28.72
C ILE A 2 29.89 -18.16 -28.14
N ARG A 3 29.43 -18.01 -27.69
CA ARG A 3 28.53 -18.17 -27.08
C ARG A 3 27.90 -17.29 -26.48
N ARG A 4 27.85 -16.19 -26.40
CA ARG A 4 27.27 -15.26 -25.79
C ARG A 4 25.98 -14.93 -26.28
N PRO A 5 25.50 -14.80 -27.43
CA PRO A 5 24.15 -14.48 -27.86
C PRO A 5 23.08 -15.34 -27.23
N PRO A 6 23.28 -16.61 -27.03
CA PRO A 6 22.27 -17.44 -26.38
C PRO A 6 21.91 -16.97 -25.00
N ARG A 7 22.86 -16.36 -24.33
CA ARG A 7 22.57 -15.87 -23.01
C ARG A 7 21.59 -14.76 -23.00
N SER A 8 21.67 -13.79 -23.89
CA SER A 8 20.76 -12.70 -23.97
C SER A 8 19.35 -13.13 -24.24
N THR A 9 19.20 -14.04 -25.19
CA THR A 9 17.87 -14.50 -25.57
C THR A 9 17.12 -15.17 -24.44
N PRO A 10 17.74 -16.07 -23.67
CA PRO A 10 17.05 -16.66 -22.54
C PRO A 10 16.61 -15.64 -21.52
N LEU A 11 17.40 -14.62 -21.29
CA LEU A 11 17.02 -13.59 -20.33
C LEU A 11 15.76 -12.84 -20.76
N TYR A 12 15.67 -12.48 -22.01
CA TYR A 12 14.48 -11.82 -22.51
C TYR A 12 13.27 -12.72 -22.47
N SER A 13 13.43 -13.96 -22.83
CA SER A 13 12.35 -14.92 -22.77
C SER A 13 11.85 -15.12 -21.35
N SER A 14 12.76 -15.19 -20.40
CA SER A 14 12.39 -15.33 -19.00
C SER A 14 11.60 -14.14 -18.50
N ALA A 15 12.03 -12.93 -18.86
CA ALA A 15 11.34 -11.73 -18.45
C ALA A 15 9.91 -11.68 -19.01
N ALA A 16 9.74 -12.04 -20.25
CA ALA A 16 8.41 -12.08 -20.88
C ALA A 16 7.52 -13.11 -20.21
N SER A 17 8.05 -14.28 -19.92
CA SER A 17 7.30 -15.33 -19.24
C SER A 17 6.89 -14.90 -17.85
N ASP A 18 7.77 -14.20 -17.13
CA ASP A 18 7.47 -13.73 -15.79
C ASP A 18 6.33 -12.71 -15.78
N VAL A 19 6.27 -11.85 -16.78
CA VAL A 19 5.16 -10.88 -16.90
C VAL A 19 3.85 -11.62 -17.03
N TYR A 20 3.77 -12.62 -17.87
CA TYR A 20 2.55 -13.42 -18.03
C TYR A 20 2.21 -14.18 -16.76
N LYS A 21 3.19 -14.70 -16.07
CA LYS A 21 2.97 -15.48 -14.84
C LYS A 21 2.47 -14.64 -13.69
N ARG A 22 2.66 -13.32 -13.75
CA ARG A 22 2.20 -12.43 -12.70
C ARG A 22 0.72 -12.13 -12.78
N GLN A 23 0.08 -12.44 -13.88
CA GLN A 23 -1.35 -12.19 -14.05
C GLN A 23 -2.17 -13.26 -13.33
N THR A 24 -3.12 -12.80 -12.54
CA THR A 24 -4.01 -13.68 -11.78
C THR A 24 -5.44 -13.45 -12.25
N PRO A 25 -6.24 -14.51 -12.39
CA PRO A 25 -7.64 -14.36 -12.80
C PRO A 25 -8.41 -13.44 -11.85
N LEU A 26 -9.20 -12.55 -12.41
CA LEU A 26 -10.08 -11.67 -11.67
C LEU A 26 -11.51 -11.90 -12.15
N PHE A 27 -12.38 -12.31 -11.22
CA PHE A 27 -13.81 -12.44 -11.53
C PHE A 27 -14.46 -11.08 -11.48
N LEU A 28 -15.29 -10.79 -12.47
CA LEU A 28 -15.90 -9.47 -12.58
C LEU A 28 -17.13 -9.31 -11.70
N ASP A 29 -17.78 -10.40 -11.35
CA ASP A 29 -18.94 -10.34 -10.46
C ASP A 29 -18.54 -10.08 -9.01
N PHE A 30 -19.39 -9.35 -8.34
CA PHE A 30 -19.18 -9.11 -6.92
C PHE A 30 -19.61 -10.31 -6.10
N VAL A 31 -18.81 -10.62 -5.08
CA VAL A 31 -19.16 -11.64 -4.11
C VAL A 31 -19.75 -10.94 -2.89
N SER A 32 -20.98 -11.31 -2.54
CA SER A 32 -21.66 -10.70 -1.40
C SER A 32 -20.95 -11.05 -0.10
N ALA A 33 -20.68 -10.04 0.71
CA ALA A 33 -20.09 -10.26 2.03
C ALA A 33 -21.14 -10.50 3.10
N GLY A 34 -22.40 -10.24 2.79
CA GLY A 34 -23.53 -10.51 3.69
C GLY A 34 -24.25 -11.78 3.33
N PHE A 35 -25.44 -11.64 2.79
CA PHE A 35 -26.19 -12.81 2.34
C PHE A 35 -25.65 -13.32 1.01
N PRO A 36 -25.64 -14.64 0.83
CA PRO A 36 -25.25 -15.20 -0.47
C PRO A 36 -26.17 -14.70 -1.57
N SER A 37 -25.63 -14.45 -2.72
CA SER A 37 -26.41 -14.13 -3.90
C SER A 37 -26.07 -15.12 -5.01
N PRO A 38 -27.02 -15.42 -5.90
CA PRO A 38 -26.75 -16.36 -6.98
C PRO A 38 -25.67 -15.82 -7.89
N ALA A 39 -24.73 -16.66 -8.26
CA ALA A 39 -23.75 -16.34 -9.28
C ALA A 39 -24.44 -16.47 -10.62
N THR A 40 -24.65 -15.36 -11.31
CA THR A 40 -25.35 -15.39 -12.57
C THR A 40 -24.40 -15.60 -13.74
N ASP A 41 -23.41 -14.73 -13.81
CA ASP A 41 -22.37 -14.83 -14.83
C ASP A 41 -21.07 -14.45 -14.22
N TYR A 42 -20.02 -15.15 -14.59
CA TYR A 42 -18.73 -14.67 -14.23
C TYR A 42 -17.86 -14.63 -15.47
N LEU A 43 -17.43 -13.43 -15.78
CA LEU A 43 -16.42 -13.23 -16.79
C LEU A 43 -15.11 -13.08 -16.07
N GLU A 44 -14.13 -13.80 -16.56
CA GLU A 44 -12.82 -13.80 -15.98
C GLU A 44 -11.95 -12.80 -16.72
N ASN A 45 -11.26 -11.97 -15.99
CA ASN A 45 -10.24 -11.12 -16.54
C ASN A 45 -8.94 -11.47 -15.83
N LYS A 46 -7.86 -10.87 -16.23
CA LYS A 46 -6.57 -11.12 -15.59
C LYS A 46 -6.06 -9.85 -14.96
N LEU A 47 -5.49 -9.98 -13.78
CA LEU A 47 -4.98 -8.86 -13.02
C LEU A 47 -3.52 -9.08 -12.67
N ASP A 48 -2.69 -8.11 -13.00
CA ASP A 48 -1.32 -8.04 -12.51
C ASP A 48 -1.35 -7.18 -11.26
N LEU A 49 -1.22 -7.79 -10.09
CA LEU A 49 -1.29 -7.07 -8.82
C LEU A 49 -0.22 -6.00 -8.70
N ASN A 50 0.97 -6.29 -9.20
CA ASN A 50 2.05 -5.32 -9.14
C ASN A 50 1.69 -4.06 -9.92
N GLU A 51 1.16 -4.22 -11.11
CA GLU A 51 0.72 -3.10 -11.93
C GLU A 51 -0.47 -2.38 -11.31
N TYR A 52 -1.38 -3.13 -10.73
CA TYR A 52 -2.58 -2.58 -10.10
C TYR A 52 -2.26 -1.75 -8.86
N LEU A 53 -1.37 -2.26 -8.01
CA LEU A 53 -1.06 -1.62 -6.73
C LEU A 53 0.03 -0.56 -6.82
N VAL A 54 0.94 -0.67 -7.79
CA VAL A 54 2.09 0.21 -7.90
C VAL A 54 1.94 1.05 -9.16
N LYS A 55 1.40 2.25 -8.99
CA LYS A 55 1.16 3.16 -10.12
C LYS A 55 2.40 3.95 -10.51
N HIS A 56 3.27 4.21 -9.54
CA HIS A 56 4.49 4.99 -9.77
C HIS A 56 5.68 4.20 -9.21
N PRO A 57 6.21 3.23 -9.99
CA PRO A 57 7.23 2.32 -9.47
C PRO A 57 8.47 3.01 -8.88
N ALA A 58 8.89 4.13 -9.50
CA ALA A 58 10.08 4.84 -9.01
C ALA A 58 9.84 5.56 -7.69
N ALA A 59 8.57 5.78 -7.32
CA ALA A 59 8.21 6.51 -6.10
C ALA A 59 7.50 5.64 -5.07
N THR A 60 7.38 4.35 -5.30
CA THR A 60 6.63 3.45 -4.44
C THR A 60 7.55 2.54 -3.65
N PHE A 61 7.26 2.38 -2.37
CA PHE A 61 7.96 1.44 -1.53
C PHE A 61 6.97 0.77 -0.58
N ILE A 62 7.41 -0.29 0.08
CA ILE A 62 6.53 -1.07 0.95
C ILE A 62 7.13 -1.04 2.36
N VAL A 63 6.29 -0.78 3.35
CA VAL A 63 6.70 -0.87 4.75
C VAL A 63 5.79 -1.83 5.49
N LYS A 64 6.29 -2.40 6.56
CA LYS A 64 5.51 -3.29 7.42
C LYS A 64 5.06 -2.50 8.64
N ALA A 65 3.75 -2.53 8.91
CA ALA A 65 3.19 -1.83 10.05
C ALA A 65 3.47 -2.58 11.35
N SER A 66 3.62 -1.82 12.42
CA SER A 66 3.84 -2.39 13.75
C SER A 66 3.01 -1.60 14.76
N GLY A 67 2.40 -2.30 15.69
CA GLY A 67 1.64 -1.70 16.77
C GLY A 67 0.19 -1.43 16.43
N PRO A 68 -0.62 -1.06 17.42
CA PRO A 68 -2.07 -0.94 17.28
C PRO A 68 -2.58 0.47 17.02
N SER A 69 -1.72 1.46 16.81
CA SER A 69 -2.14 2.86 16.74
C SER A 69 -3.06 3.20 15.58
N MET A 70 -3.14 2.34 14.57
CA MET A 70 -3.96 2.57 13.39
C MET A 70 -5.03 1.50 13.18
N ILE A 71 -5.39 0.80 14.25
CA ILE A 71 -6.31 -0.34 14.16
C ILE A 71 -7.70 0.07 13.66
N GLU A 72 -8.17 1.24 14.03
CA GLU A 72 -9.50 1.72 13.60
C GLU A 72 -9.51 2.16 12.14
N ALA A 73 -8.35 2.33 11.54
CA ALA A 73 -8.22 2.59 10.11
C ALA A 73 -8.02 1.30 9.30
N GLY A 74 -8.12 0.15 9.95
CA GLY A 74 -7.97 -1.14 9.28
C GLY A 74 -6.53 -1.56 9.07
N ILE A 75 -5.59 -0.97 9.80
CA ILE A 75 -4.19 -1.34 9.72
C ILE A 75 -3.81 -2.11 10.98
N LEU A 76 -3.43 -3.35 10.81
CA LEU A 76 -3.04 -4.22 11.91
C LEU A 76 -1.53 -4.40 11.91
N SER A 77 -1.00 -4.74 13.08
CA SER A 77 0.43 -5.03 13.19
C SER A 77 0.80 -6.20 12.28
N GLY A 78 1.83 -6.02 11.49
CA GLY A 78 2.25 -7.03 10.51
C GLY A 78 1.76 -6.77 9.09
N ASP A 79 0.83 -5.85 8.91
CA ASP A 79 0.33 -5.52 7.57
C ASP A 79 1.42 -4.88 6.73
N LEU A 80 1.32 -5.08 5.41
CA LEU A 80 2.20 -4.40 4.46
C LEU A 80 1.48 -3.18 3.92
N LEU A 81 2.18 -2.07 3.91
CA LEU A 81 1.64 -0.80 3.43
C LEU A 81 2.35 -0.42 2.14
N ILE A 82 1.56 -0.19 1.10
CA ILE A 82 2.09 0.31 -0.17
C ILE A 82 2.09 1.82 -0.08
N VAL A 83 3.26 2.43 -0.20
CA VAL A 83 3.45 3.86 0.03
C VAL A 83 3.95 4.52 -1.24
N ASP A 84 3.27 5.56 -1.67
CA ASP A 84 3.60 6.30 -2.88
C ASP A 84 4.05 7.71 -2.51
N ARG A 85 5.29 8.03 -2.82
CA ARG A 85 5.89 9.33 -2.50
C ARG A 85 5.47 10.43 -3.47
N SER A 86 4.94 10.06 -4.62
CA SER A 86 4.55 11.04 -5.64
C SER A 86 3.15 11.59 -5.41
N VAL A 87 2.36 10.97 -4.54
CA VAL A 87 1.02 11.44 -4.22
C VAL A 87 1.10 12.60 -3.24
N THR A 88 0.40 13.69 -3.55
CA THR A 88 0.33 14.83 -2.64
C THR A 88 -0.57 14.50 -1.45
N PRO A 89 -0.05 14.59 -0.22
CA PRO A 89 -0.86 14.28 0.96
C PRO A 89 -2.02 15.26 1.12
N LYS A 90 -3.18 14.71 1.43
CA LYS A 90 -4.39 15.49 1.67
C LYS A 90 -4.97 15.14 3.04
N ASN A 91 -5.92 15.96 3.48
CA ASN A 91 -6.60 15.70 4.74
C ASN A 91 -7.21 14.31 4.74
N ASP A 92 -7.08 13.61 5.84
CA ASP A 92 -7.56 12.23 6.06
C ASP A 92 -6.75 11.14 5.34
N ASN A 93 -5.72 11.50 4.61
CA ASN A 93 -4.84 10.47 4.06
C ASN A 93 -4.02 9.80 5.16
N ILE A 94 -3.76 8.52 4.98
CA ILE A 94 -2.83 7.79 5.85
C ILE A 94 -1.44 7.98 5.24
N VAL A 95 -0.50 8.41 6.07
CA VAL A 95 0.84 8.77 5.62
C VAL A 95 1.90 8.07 6.45
N ILE A 96 3.07 7.93 5.85
CA ILE A 96 4.29 7.59 6.58
C ILE A 96 4.99 8.89 6.84
N ALA A 97 5.17 9.21 8.10
CA ALA A 97 5.81 10.46 8.51
C ALA A 97 7.04 10.17 9.35
N SER A 98 8.04 11.03 9.20
CA SER A 98 9.19 11.02 10.07
C SER A 98 8.99 12.13 11.09
N VAL A 99 9.08 11.78 12.37
CA VAL A 99 8.94 12.72 13.47
C VAL A 99 10.15 12.52 14.37
N PHE A 100 10.96 13.55 14.55
CA PHE A 100 12.23 13.47 15.28
C PHE A 100 13.12 12.34 14.78
N GLY A 101 13.07 12.09 13.47
CA GLY A 101 13.87 11.03 12.85
C GLY A 101 13.26 9.64 12.86
N ASP A 102 12.17 9.43 13.59
CA ASP A 102 11.52 8.12 13.66
C ASP A 102 10.34 8.06 12.72
N LEU A 103 10.19 6.93 12.01
CA LEU A 103 9.09 6.73 11.09
C LEU A 103 7.85 6.23 11.81
N THR A 104 6.69 6.76 11.43
CA THR A 104 5.42 6.36 12.01
C THR A 104 4.33 6.41 10.95
N VAL A 105 3.26 5.63 11.16
CA VAL A 105 2.08 5.62 10.32
C VAL A 105 0.99 6.42 11.03
N LYS A 106 0.48 7.45 10.39
CA LYS A 106 -0.54 8.30 11.00
C LYS A 106 -1.52 8.79 9.95
N LYS A 107 -2.66 9.29 10.40
CA LYS A 107 -3.62 9.95 9.55
C LYS A 107 -3.36 11.46 9.59
N LEU A 108 -3.27 12.05 8.41
CA LEU A 108 -3.02 13.48 8.30
C LEU A 108 -4.32 14.24 8.52
N ARG A 109 -4.31 15.18 9.46
CA ARG A 109 -5.46 16.03 9.75
C ARG A 109 -5.07 17.48 9.67
N LYS A 110 -5.84 18.24 8.92
CA LYS A 110 -5.64 19.69 8.81
C LYS A 110 -6.79 20.42 9.49
N LYS A 111 -6.46 21.32 10.38
CA LYS A 111 -7.45 22.18 11.04
C LYS A 111 -6.96 23.61 10.90
N GLY A 112 -7.58 24.36 9.99
CA GLY A 112 -7.13 25.72 9.70
C GLY A 112 -5.70 25.70 9.18
N SER A 113 -4.83 26.40 9.88
CA SER A 113 -3.40 26.44 9.54
C SER A 113 -2.59 25.38 10.27
N SER A 114 -3.23 24.63 11.17
CA SER A 114 -2.54 23.61 11.96
C SER A 114 -2.61 22.24 11.30
N LEU A 115 -1.53 21.50 11.47
CA LEU A 115 -1.40 20.15 10.92
C LEU A 115 -1.22 19.17 12.05
N PHE A 116 -1.98 18.09 12.02
CA PHE A 116 -1.93 17.06 13.05
C PHE A 116 -1.67 15.71 12.43
N LEU A 117 -0.94 14.88 13.14
CA LEU A 117 -0.77 13.47 12.84
C LEU A 117 -1.61 12.70 13.84
N ALA A 118 -2.70 12.13 13.37
CA ALA A 118 -3.68 11.45 14.23
C ALA A 118 -3.52 9.95 14.15
N SER A 119 -3.66 9.30 15.29
CA SER A 119 -3.78 7.85 15.33
C SER A 119 -5.22 7.46 15.10
N ALA A 120 -5.44 6.29 14.52
CA ALA A 120 -6.77 5.71 14.37
C ALA A 120 -6.95 4.66 15.47
N ASN A 121 -6.85 5.13 16.69
CA ASN A 121 -7.02 4.32 17.89
C ASN A 121 -7.22 5.32 19.04
N ASN A 122 -8.34 5.20 19.76
CA ASN A 122 -8.69 6.13 20.81
C ASN A 122 -7.69 6.22 21.96
N GLU A 123 -6.87 5.20 22.12
CA GLU A 123 -5.87 5.17 23.19
C GLU A 123 -4.63 6.01 22.88
N TYR A 124 -4.51 6.51 21.66
CA TYR A 124 -3.33 7.25 21.22
C TYR A 124 -3.70 8.68 20.87
N PRO A 125 -3.03 9.67 21.44
CA PRO A 125 -3.32 11.07 21.14
C PRO A 125 -2.81 11.50 19.79
N SER A 126 -3.41 12.56 19.25
CA SER A 126 -2.91 13.21 18.04
C SER A 126 -1.67 14.02 18.35
N ILE A 127 -0.80 14.14 17.39
CA ILE A 127 0.44 14.91 17.51
C ILE A 127 0.28 16.16 16.63
N GLU A 128 0.35 17.34 17.23
CA GLU A 128 0.39 18.57 16.46
C GLU A 128 1.80 18.75 15.88
N VAL A 129 1.86 18.99 14.58
CA VAL A 129 3.14 19.15 13.90
C VAL A 129 3.66 20.56 14.16
N LYS A 130 4.88 20.63 14.71
CA LYS A 130 5.57 21.89 14.97
C LYS A 130 6.92 21.87 14.28
N GLU A 131 7.45 23.06 13.99
CA GLU A 131 8.73 23.16 13.26
C GLU A 131 9.87 22.42 13.94
N GLU A 132 9.96 22.50 15.25
CA GLU A 132 11.04 21.87 16.00
C GLU A 132 11.01 20.34 15.96
N MET A 133 9.93 19.76 15.49
CA MET A 133 9.81 18.30 15.38
C MET A 133 10.50 17.70 14.16
N GLU A 134 10.94 18.55 13.25
CA GLU A 134 11.54 18.07 12.01
C GLU A 134 10.68 16.99 11.36
N CYS A 135 9.41 17.31 11.14
CA CYS A 135 8.45 16.38 10.60
C CYS A 135 8.47 16.39 9.08
N PHE A 136 8.62 15.21 8.48
CA PHE A 136 8.57 15.04 7.04
C PHE A 136 7.56 13.97 6.70
N ILE A 137 6.77 14.21 5.66
CA ILE A 137 5.89 13.18 5.14
C ILE A 137 6.63 12.45 4.04
N TRP A 138 6.88 11.17 4.27
CA TRP A 138 7.61 10.32 3.33
C TRP A 138 6.76 9.87 2.16
N GLY A 139 5.48 9.66 2.39
CA GLY A 139 4.58 9.25 1.34
C GLY A 139 3.19 8.96 1.86
N VAL A 140 2.27 8.72 0.93
CA VAL A 140 0.87 8.42 1.22
C VAL A 140 0.67 6.92 1.09
N VAL A 141 0.02 6.31 2.08
CA VAL A 141 -0.34 4.90 2.01
C VAL A 141 -1.52 4.77 1.06
N THR A 142 -1.32 4.04 -0.02
CA THR A 142 -2.35 3.85 -1.03
C THR A 142 -3.11 2.54 -0.86
N TYR A 143 -2.45 1.52 -0.34
CA TYR A 143 -3.06 0.20 -0.12
C TYR A 143 -2.48 -0.44 1.12
N VAL A 144 -3.31 -1.25 1.77
CA VAL A 144 -2.91 -2.06 2.91
C VAL A 144 -3.10 -3.52 2.52
N ILE A 145 -2.07 -4.32 2.69
CA ILE A 145 -2.14 -5.75 2.43
C ILE A 145 -2.19 -6.47 3.77
N HIS A 146 -3.33 -7.04 4.06
CA HIS A 146 -3.58 -7.74 5.30
C HIS A 146 -3.73 -9.23 5.06
N LYS A 147 -3.01 -10.03 5.83
CA LYS A 147 -3.11 -11.48 5.72
C LYS A 147 -4.31 -11.98 6.52
N ALA A 148 -5.24 -12.61 5.83
CA ALA A 148 -6.47 -13.08 6.46
C ALA A 148 -6.26 -14.33 7.33
N ILE A 149 -5.25 -15.14 7.01
CA ILE A 149 -4.91 -16.33 7.75
C ILE A 149 -3.95 -15.96 8.86
N THR A 150 -4.33 -16.27 10.11
CA THR A 150 -3.56 -15.84 11.27
C THR A 150 -2.39 -16.75 11.60
N LYS A 151 -2.13 -17.80 10.83
CA LYS A 151 -1.10 -18.69 11.25
C LYS A 151 -0.18 -19.11 10.23
#